data_64d77951d191488c15aba62c28ff226f
#
_entry.id   64d77951d191488c15aba62c28ff226f
#
_cell.length_a   1.000
_cell.length_b   1.000
_cell.length_c   1.000
_cell.angle_alpha   90.00
_cell.angle_beta   90.00
_cell.angle_gamma   90.00
#
_symmetry.space_group_name_H-M   'P 1'
#
loop_
_entity.id
_entity.type
_entity.pdbx_description
1 polymer ?
#
loop_
_entity_poly.entity_id
_entity_poly.type
_entity_poly.pdbx_seq_one_letter_code
_entity_poly.pdbx_strand_id
1 'polypeptide(L)'
;MSARETAELLLLVGRLVQADGYEGELSPAQWMALRYFSRANSFSRNPSAFAEFQATTRGTASQAIKALEADGYLLRQRSKTDGRSFSLRLTNKGKKALTRDPFEVLVRAVDSLDAKERTAMCHALHQVLTTVAASGAHQRFGICQDCAHFGREFCGNLPSTNPLAAKCLLLDVPIQSEDAGLLCVHFQPSSECRDGGHH
;
A
#
# COMPACT_ATOMS: atom_id res chain seq x y z
N MET A 1 -15.37 -10.20 25.07
CA MET A 1 -15.59 -9.36 23.88
C MET A 1 -16.16 -10.22 22.76
N SER A 2 -17.23 -9.77 22.13
CA SER A 2 -17.84 -10.48 21.00
C SER A 2 -17.17 -10.08 19.68
N ALA A 3 -17.29 -10.92 18.63
CA ALA A 3 -16.81 -10.58 17.30
C ALA A 3 -17.47 -9.29 16.75
N ARG A 4 -18.75 -9.04 17.10
CA ARG A 4 -19.46 -7.81 16.74
C ARG A 4 -18.81 -6.58 17.35
N GLU A 5 -18.53 -6.58 18.64
CA GLU A 5 -17.84 -5.47 19.33
C GLU A 5 -16.49 -5.15 18.70
N THR A 6 -15.70 -6.18 18.41
CA THR A 6 -14.39 -6.00 17.76
C THR A 6 -14.54 -5.38 16.37
N ALA A 7 -15.52 -5.82 15.58
CA ALA A 7 -15.78 -5.24 14.26
C ALA A 7 -16.25 -3.77 14.34
N GLU A 8 -17.10 -3.44 15.32
CA GLU A 8 -17.56 -2.07 15.58
C GLU A 8 -16.39 -1.15 16.00
N LEU A 9 -15.46 -1.65 16.83
CA LEU A 9 -14.25 -0.90 17.20
C LEU A 9 -13.36 -0.62 15.99
N LEU A 10 -13.14 -1.59 15.09
CA LEU A 10 -12.38 -1.39 13.87
C LEU A 10 -13.00 -0.31 12.98
N LEU A 11 -14.34 -0.34 12.84
CA LEU A 11 -15.07 0.66 12.08
C LEU A 11 -14.95 2.05 12.71
N LEU A 12 -15.05 2.13 14.05
CA LEU A 12 -14.93 3.38 14.80
C LEU A 12 -13.53 3.99 14.67
N VAL A 13 -12.47 3.19 14.82
CA VAL A 13 -11.08 3.64 14.62
C VAL A 13 -10.90 4.21 13.21
N GLY A 14 -11.37 3.49 12.18
CA GLY A 14 -11.30 3.98 10.79
C GLY A 14 -12.02 5.32 10.58
N ARG A 15 -13.17 5.52 11.22
CA ARG A 15 -13.93 6.79 11.16
C ARG A 15 -13.22 7.94 11.86
N LEU A 16 -12.67 7.71 13.05
CA LEU A 16 -11.97 8.76 13.82
C LEU A 16 -10.73 9.25 13.06
N VAL A 17 -9.91 8.33 12.53
CA VAL A 17 -8.73 8.69 11.74
C VAL A 17 -9.09 9.48 10.47
N GLN A 18 -10.27 9.22 9.88
CA GLN A 18 -10.74 10.00 8.73
C GLN A 18 -11.28 11.38 9.14
N ALA A 19 -11.92 11.49 10.30
CA ALA A 19 -12.49 12.75 10.78
C ALA A 19 -11.41 13.81 11.06
N ASP A 20 -10.27 13.42 11.64
CA ASP A 20 -9.15 14.33 11.92
C ASP A 20 -8.54 14.96 10.65
N GLY A 21 -8.76 14.35 9.47
CA GLY A 21 -8.32 14.91 8.19
C GLY A 21 -9.18 16.05 7.63
N TYR A 22 -10.33 16.39 8.27
CA TYR A 22 -11.21 17.44 7.75
C TYR A 22 -10.79 18.86 8.13
N GLU A 23 -9.95 19.05 9.14
CA GLU A 23 -9.52 20.38 9.58
C GLU A 23 -8.29 20.94 8.83
N GLY A 24 -7.78 20.20 7.86
CA GLY A 24 -6.56 20.52 7.11
C GLY A 24 -6.80 20.97 5.66
N GLU A 25 -5.70 21.32 4.98
CA GLU A 25 -5.70 21.70 3.55
C GLU A 25 -6.11 20.56 2.60
N LEU A 26 -6.04 19.29 3.05
CA LEU A 26 -6.32 18.10 2.25
C LEU A 26 -7.52 17.33 2.79
N SER A 27 -8.41 16.92 1.89
CA SER A 27 -9.54 16.05 2.22
C SER A 27 -9.07 14.63 2.59
N PRO A 28 -9.90 13.81 3.29
CA PRO A 28 -9.58 12.42 3.59
C PRO A 28 -9.21 11.60 2.36
N ALA A 29 -9.89 11.82 1.23
CA ALA A 29 -9.58 11.14 -0.04
C ALA A 29 -8.21 11.54 -0.60
N GLN A 30 -7.81 12.79 -0.44
CA GLN A 30 -6.49 13.28 -0.85
C GLN A 30 -5.39 12.73 0.07
N TRP A 31 -5.60 12.68 1.38
CA TRP A 31 -4.69 12.02 2.32
C TRP A 31 -4.50 10.56 1.98
N MET A 32 -5.59 9.84 1.70
CA MET A 32 -5.52 8.45 1.29
C MET A 32 -4.72 8.27 -0.01
N ALA A 33 -4.91 9.16 -1.00
CA ALA A 33 -4.14 9.12 -2.23
C ALA A 33 -2.64 9.34 -2.00
N LEU A 34 -2.26 10.32 -1.18
CA LEU A 34 -0.86 10.57 -0.85
C LEU A 34 -0.21 9.37 -0.16
N ARG A 35 -0.88 8.78 0.84
CA ARG A 35 -0.43 7.55 1.52
C ARG A 35 -0.26 6.39 0.54
N TYR A 36 -1.26 6.19 -0.34
CA TYR A 36 -1.19 5.15 -1.36
C TYR A 36 0.01 5.33 -2.28
N PHE A 37 0.15 6.51 -2.92
CA PHE A 37 1.24 6.75 -3.86
C PHE A 37 2.62 6.80 -3.22
N SER A 38 2.72 7.04 -1.91
CA SER A 38 3.99 6.91 -1.19
C SER A 38 4.43 5.46 -1.02
N ARG A 39 3.48 4.51 -0.97
CA ARG A 39 3.71 3.10 -0.71
C ARG A 39 3.49 2.19 -1.92
N ALA A 40 2.93 2.70 -3.01
CA ALA A 40 2.69 1.93 -4.22
C ALA A 40 4.00 1.64 -4.95
N ASN A 41 4.19 0.41 -5.44
CA ASN A 41 5.30 0.04 -6.31
C ASN A 41 5.12 0.61 -7.72
N SER A 42 6.10 0.42 -8.59
CA SER A 42 6.10 0.94 -9.96
C SER A 42 4.89 0.49 -10.79
N PHE A 43 4.34 -0.72 -10.55
CA PHE A 43 3.18 -1.26 -11.27
C PHE A 43 1.85 -0.67 -10.79
N SER A 44 1.81 -0.15 -9.57
CA SER A 44 0.62 0.31 -8.87
C SER A 44 0.45 1.83 -8.85
N ARG A 45 1.45 2.60 -9.29
CA ARG A 45 1.42 4.07 -9.30
C ARG A 45 0.55 4.64 -10.43
N ASN A 46 -0.69 4.16 -10.55
CA ASN A 46 -1.64 4.62 -11.57
C ASN A 46 -3.05 4.81 -10.99
N PRO A 47 -3.92 5.61 -11.65
CA PRO A 47 -5.26 5.91 -11.16
C PRO A 47 -6.18 4.69 -11.00
N SER A 48 -6.04 3.68 -11.87
CA SER A 48 -6.88 2.49 -11.82
C SER A 48 -6.57 1.65 -10.58
N ALA A 49 -5.27 1.41 -10.30
CA ALA A 49 -4.84 0.68 -9.12
C ALA A 49 -5.24 1.41 -7.82
N PHE A 50 -5.18 2.75 -7.81
CA PHE A 50 -5.65 3.53 -6.66
C PHE A 50 -7.18 3.43 -6.48
N ALA A 51 -7.96 3.42 -7.55
CA ALA A 51 -9.41 3.25 -7.47
C ALA A 51 -9.79 1.86 -6.91
N GLU A 52 -9.09 0.81 -7.33
CA GLU A 52 -9.24 -0.54 -6.81
C GLU A 52 -8.85 -0.63 -5.33
N PHE A 53 -7.73 -0.01 -4.94
CA PHE A 53 -7.29 0.05 -3.54
C PHE A 53 -8.33 0.71 -2.63
N GLN A 54 -8.96 1.77 -3.10
CA GLN A 54 -10.00 2.49 -2.35
C GLN A 54 -11.39 1.85 -2.45
N ALA A 55 -11.57 0.78 -3.19
CA ALA A 55 -12.88 0.22 -3.51
C ALA A 55 -13.87 1.30 -4.00
N THR A 56 -13.40 2.22 -4.87
CA THR A 56 -14.16 3.36 -5.38
C THR A 56 -14.18 3.41 -6.91
N THR A 57 -14.97 4.33 -7.47
CA THR A 57 -15.00 4.50 -8.94
C THR A 57 -13.73 5.17 -9.46
N ARG A 58 -13.36 4.87 -10.72
CA ARG A 58 -12.24 5.56 -11.39
C ARG A 58 -12.45 7.07 -11.47
N GLY A 59 -13.70 7.53 -11.59
CA GLY A 59 -14.04 8.96 -11.58
C GLY A 59 -13.69 9.64 -10.28
N THR A 60 -14.12 9.07 -9.15
CA THR A 60 -13.83 9.58 -7.80
C THR A 60 -12.33 9.60 -7.52
N ALA A 61 -11.63 8.51 -7.83
CA ALA A 61 -10.17 8.42 -7.68
C ALA A 61 -9.45 9.50 -8.53
N SER A 62 -9.90 9.68 -9.79
CA SER A 62 -9.32 10.68 -10.69
C SER A 62 -9.52 12.12 -10.21
N GLN A 63 -10.63 12.43 -9.54
CA GLN A 63 -10.86 13.78 -8.98
C GLN A 63 -9.86 14.08 -7.87
N ALA A 64 -9.65 13.16 -6.91
CA ALA A 64 -8.66 13.35 -5.85
C ALA A 64 -7.23 13.51 -6.41
N ILE A 65 -6.87 12.70 -7.42
CA ILE A 65 -5.57 12.77 -8.08
C ILE A 65 -5.40 14.12 -8.80
N LYS A 66 -6.38 14.56 -9.59
CA LYS A 66 -6.33 15.85 -10.32
C LYS A 66 -6.16 17.03 -9.38
N ALA A 67 -6.87 17.05 -8.25
CA ALA A 67 -6.72 18.08 -7.23
C ALA A 67 -5.28 18.09 -6.66
N LEU A 68 -4.74 16.91 -6.30
CA LEU A 68 -3.37 16.81 -5.80
C LEU A 68 -2.30 17.17 -6.84
N GLU A 69 -2.56 16.93 -8.12
CA GLU A 69 -1.68 17.39 -9.22
C GLU A 69 -1.74 18.91 -9.37
N ALA A 70 -2.95 19.50 -9.37
CA ALA A 70 -3.15 20.96 -9.47
C ALA A 70 -2.49 21.69 -8.31
N ASP A 71 -2.59 21.17 -7.10
CA ASP A 71 -1.99 21.72 -5.89
C ASP A 71 -0.49 21.37 -5.74
N GLY A 72 0.08 20.62 -6.69
CA GLY A 72 1.50 20.31 -6.75
C GLY A 72 1.98 19.28 -5.73
N TYR A 73 1.11 18.42 -5.19
CA TYR A 73 1.47 17.31 -4.30
C TYR A 73 1.87 16.04 -5.06
N LEU A 74 1.24 15.81 -6.23
CA LEU A 74 1.55 14.70 -7.13
C LEU A 74 2.05 15.24 -8.48
N LEU A 75 2.82 14.43 -9.17
CA LEU A 75 3.23 14.67 -10.55
C LEU A 75 3.04 13.41 -11.39
N ARG A 76 2.71 13.61 -12.68
CA ARG A 76 2.71 12.55 -13.69
C ARG A 76 4.09 12.45 -14.31
N GLN A 77 4.63 11.25 -14.31
CA GLN A 77 5.86 10.93 -15.01
C GLN A 77 5.55 9.91 -16.11
N ARG A 78 5.94 10.20 -17.33
CA ARG A 78 5.84 9.22 -18.43
C ARG A 78 6.68 8.00 -18.10
N SER A 79 6.14 6.81 -18.38
CA SER A 79 6.91 5.58 -18.30
C SER A 79 8.08 5.65 -19.30
N LYS A 80 9.26 5.24 -18.86
CA LYS A 80 10.44 5.16 -19.75
C LYS A 80 10.36 3.97 -20.71
N THR A 81 9.54 2.95 -20.35
CA THR A 81 9.41 1.69 -21.11
C THR A 81 8.22 1.70 -22.05
N ASP A 82 7.14 2.42 -21.69
CA ASP A 82 5.95 2.58 -22.51
C ASP A 82 5.49 4.04 -22.49
N GLY A 83 5.75 4.76 -23.57
CA GLY A 83 5.42 6.18 -23.70
C GLY A 83 3.91 6.51 -23.64
N ARG A 84 3.03 5.50 -23.59
CA ARG A 84 1.59 5.64 -23.44
C ARG A 84 1.13 5.56 -21.99
N SER A 85 1.95 5.02 -21.10
CA SER A 85 1.63 4.87 -19.68
C SER A 85 2.24 5.98 -18.82
N PHE A 86 1.51 6.38 -17.77
CA PHE A 86 1.95 7.37 -16.81
C PHE A 86 2.01 6.75 -15.42
N SER A 87 3.04 7.11 -14.68
CA SER A 87 3.19 6.80 -13.26
C SER A 87 2.99 8.08 -12.44
N LEU A 88 2.28 7.97 -11.33
CA LEU A 88 2.06 9.05 -10.37
C LEU A 88 3.10 8.98 -9.27
N ARG A 89 3.74 10.10 -8.97
CA ARG A 89 4.76 10.19 -7.93
C ARG A 89 4.53 11.41 -7.03
N LEU A 90 4.93 11.29 -5.77
CA LEU A 90 4.93 12.43 -4.87
C LEU A 90 6.01 13.43 -5.26
N THR A 91 5.63 14.70 -5.22
CA THR A 91 6.59 15.82 -5.24
C THR A 91 7.26 15.98 -3.85
N ASN A 92 8.23 16.89 -3.73
CA ASN A 92 8.78 17.25 -2.43
C ASN A 92 7.71 17.86 -1.50
N LYS A 93 6.73 18.62 -2.07
CA LYS A 93 5.56 19.12 -1.33
C LYS A 93 4.71 17.96 -0.80
N GLY A 94 4.42 16.96 -1.63
CA GLY A 94 3.67 15.77 -1.23
C GLY A 94 4.37 14.97 -0.13
N LYS A 95 5.68 14.76 -0.25
CA LYS A 95 6.48 14.10 0.79
C LYS A 95 6.47 14.88 2.11
N LYS A 96 6.62 16.21 2.04
CA LYS A 96 6.55 17.08 3.22
C LYS A 96 5.18 17.08 3.86
N ALA A 97 4.09 17.00 3.09
CA ALA A 97 2.74 16.87 3.64
C ALA A 97 2.59 15.63 4.52
N LEU A 98 3.11 14.48 4.08
CA LEU A 98 3.05 13.23 4.84
C LEU A 98 3.74 13.29 6.21
N THR A 99 4.66 14.22 6.46
CA THR A 99 5.24 14.41 7.82
C THR A 99 4.24 15.02 8.81
N ARG A 100 3.09 15.50 8.32
CA ARG A 100 2.00 16.06 9.12
C ARG A 100 0.69 15.28 8.92
N ASP A 101 0.81 14.03 8.50
CA ASP A 101 -0.34 13.18 8.23
C ASP A 101 -1.14 12.93 9.52
N PRO A 102 -2.46 13.22 9.57
CA PRO A 102 -3.32 12.87 10.70
C PRO A 102 -3.27 11.38 11.09
N PHE A 103 -2.94 10.51 10.14
CA PHE A 103 -2.75 9.08 10.38
C PHE A 103 -1.69 8.76 11.45
N GLU A 104 -0.75 9.66 11.70
CA GLU A 104 0.29 9.52 12.71
C GLU A 104 -0.27 9.37 14.13
N VAL A 105 -1.49 9.85 14.38
CA VAL A 105 -2.20 9.61 15.65
C VAL A 105 -2.45 8.11 15.85
N LEU A 106 -2.94 7.43 14.81
CA LEU A 106 -3.14 5.98 14.86
C LEU A 106 -1.81 5.22 14.96
N VAL A 107 -0.79 5.65 14.23
CA VAL A 107 0.55 5.04 14.31
C VAL A 107 1.07 5.09 15.75
N ARG A 108 1.01 6.26 16.42
CA ARG A 108 1.41 6.39 17.82
C ARG A 108 0.56 5.55 18.78
N ALA A 109 -0.75 5.46 18.54
CA ALA A 109 -1.63 4.62 19.35
C ALA A 109 -1.26 3.13 19.23
N VAL A 110 -0.96 2.66 18.03
CA VAL A 110 -0.49 1.28 17.81
C VAL A 110 0.92 1.06 18.39
N ASP A 111 1.79 2.06 18.32
CA ASP A 111 3.16 1.99 18.86
C ASP A 111 3.18 1.96 20.39
N SER A 112 2.14 2.47 21.06
CA SER A 112 1.99 2.39 22.52
C SER A 112 1.67 0.98 23.04
N LEU A 113 1.27 0.06 22.17
CA LEU A 113 1.09 -1.35 22.50
C LEU A 113 2.46 -2.02 22.71
N ASP A 114 2.51 -3.04 23.56
CA ASP A 114 3.72 -3.84 23.66
C ASP A 114 3.98 -4.66 22.37
N ALA A 115 5.20 -5.18 22.20
CA ALA A 115 5.58 -5.87 20.97
C ALA A 115 4.72 -7.12 20.69
N LYS A 116 4.28 -7.83 21.74
CA LYS A 116 3.45 -9.04 21.63
C LYS A 116 2.03 -8.68 21.19
N GLU A 117 1.44 -7.66 21.81
CA GLU A 117 0.11 -7.15 21.48
C GLU A 117 0.08 -6.62 20.03
N ARG A 118 1.08 -5.84 19.65
CA ARG A 118 1.21 -5.27 18.30
C ARG A 118 1.33 -6.37 17.24
N THR A 119 2.13 -7.41 17.50
CA THR A 119 2.26 -8.56 16.59
C THR A 119 0.95 -9.33 16.47
N ALA A 120 0.29 -9.62 17.60
CA ALA A 120 -1.00 -10.33 17.62
C ALA A 120 -2.09 -9.53 16.88
N MET A 121 -2.17 -8.23 17.11
CA MET A 121 -3.09 -7.32 16.39
C MET A 121 -2.83 -7.32 14.89
N CYS A 122 -1.57 -7.20 14.46
CA CYS A 122 -1.19 -7.23 13.05
C CYS A 122 -1.63 -8.54 12.39
N HIS A 123 -1.37 -9.70 13.02
CA HIS A 123 -1.79 -11.01 12.54
C HIS A 123 -3.30 -11.13 12.41
N ALA A 124 -4.04 -10.73 13.44
CA ALA A 124 -5.51 -10.76 13.43
C ALA A 124 -6.09 -9.87 12.32
N LEU A 125 -5.56 -8.67 12.14
CA LEU A 125 -5.97 -7.76 11.08
C LEU A 125 -5.71 -8.32 9.68
N HIS A 126 -4.56 -8.97 9.46
CA HIS A 126 -4.27 -9.67 8.20
C HIS A 126 -5.26 -10.79 7.90
N GLN A 127 -5.64 -11.60 8.89
CA GLN A 127 -6.65 -12.65 8.74
C GLN A 127 -8.02 -12.08 8.39
N VAL A 128 -8.45 -11.02 9.12
CA VAL A 128 -9.72 -10.33 8.84
C VAL A 128 -9.73 -9.75 7.43
N LEU A 129 -8.68 -9.03 7.02
CA LEU A 129 -8.56 -8.46 5.68
C LEU A 129 -8.61 -9.55 4.60
N THR A 130 -7.93 -10.69 4.81
CA THR A 130 -7.94 -11.81 3.86
C THR A 130 -9.36 -12.38 3.71
N THR A 131 -10.08 -12.57 4.82
CA THR A 131 -11.44 -13.09 4.82
C THR A 131 -12.42 -12.14 4.14
N VAL A 132 -12.36 -10.85 4.48
CA VAL A 132 -13.22 -9.81 3.88
C VAL A 132 -12.93 -9.68 2.38
N ALA A 133 -11.67 -9.68 1.96
CA ALA A 133 -11.31 -9.62 0.54
C ALA A 133 -11.76 -10.86 -0.24
N ALA A 134 -11.83 -12.04 0.40
CA ALA A 134 -12.33 -13.27 -0.23
C ALA A 134 -13.86 -13.29 -0.39
N SER A 135 -14.60 -12.59 0.48
CA SER A 135 -16.06 -12.55 0.45
C SER A 135 -16.66 -11.54 -0.53
N GLY A 136 -15.83 -10.65 -1.10
CA GLY A 136 -16.24 -9.63 -2.06
C GLY A 136 -15.33 -9.60 -3.29
N ALA A 137 -15.74 -8.88 -4.34
CA ALA A 137 -14.95 -8.66 -5.55
C ALA A 137 -13.84 -7.59 -5.33
N HIS A 138 -13.24 -7.56 -4.13
CA HIS A 138 -12.21 -6.58 -3.81
C HIS A 138 -10.83 -7.11 -4.17
N GLN A 139 -10.06 -6.28 -4.88
CA GLN A 139 -8.67 -6.58 -5.18
C GLN A 139 -7.86 -6.66 -3.87
N ARG A 140 -7.02 -7.69 -3.77
CA ARG A 140 -6.08 -7.83 -2.66
C ARG A 140 -4.86 -6.98 -2.94
N PHE A 141 -4.37 -6.30 -1.90
CA PHE A 141 -3.15 -5.53 -1.94
C PHE A 141 -2.18 -6.06 -0.88
N GLY A 142 -0.94 -6.15 -1.24
CA GLY A 142 0.14 -6.55 -0.35
C GLY A 142 1.49 -6.17 -0.95
N ILE A 143 2.57 -6.46 -0.25
CA ILE A 143 3.92 -6.13 -0.70
C ILE A 143 4.49 -7.25 -1.57
N CYS A 144 5.37 -6.90 -2.53
CA CYS A 144 5.92 -7.87 -3.48
C CYS A 144 6.62 -9.04 -2.80
N GLN A 145 7.38 -8.79 -1.74
CA GLN A 145 8.14 -9.85 -1.05
C GLN A 145 7.28 -10.95 -0.40
N ASP A 146 5.98 -10.66 -0.15
CA ASP A 146 5.01 -11.60 0.42
C ASP A 146 4.07 -12.19 -0.66
N CYS A 147 4.35 -11.87 -1.93
CA CYS A 147 3.54 -12.26 -3.07
C CYS A 147 3.93 -13.65 -3.60
N ALA A 148 2.94 -14.46 -4.00
CA ALA A 148 3.16 -15.75 -4.66
C ALA A 148 3.95 -15.62 -5.98
N HIS A 149 3.89 -14.44 -6.62
CA HIS A 149 4.63 -14.16 -7.85
C HIS A 149 6.03 -13.58 -7.63
N PHE A 150 6.50 -13.51 -6.38
CA PHE A 150 7.83 -13.00 -6.07
C PHE A 150 8.87 -14.10 -6.26
N GLY A 151 9.51 -14.10 -7.42
CA GLY A 151 10.64 -14.98 -7.73
C GLY A 151 11.95 -14.38 -7.26
N ARG A 152 12.71 -15.12 -6.46
CA ARG A 152 14.12 -14.85 -6.20
C ARG A 152 14.92 -15.62 -7.25
N GLU A 153 15.61 -14.93 -8.14
CA GLU A 153 16.56 -15.60 -9.02
C GLU A 153 17.74 -16.08 -8.17
N PHE A 154 17.78 -17.38 -7.90
CA PHE A 154 19.03 -18.05 -7.53
C PHE A 154 19.88 -18.09 -8.81
N CYS A 155 20.69 -17.06 -9.03
CA CYS A 155 21.72 -17.12 -10.05
C CYS A 155 22.77 -18.16 -9.64
N GLY A 156 22.58 -19.40 -10.10
CA GLY A 156 23.68 -20.37 -10.14
C GLY A 156 24.80 -19.78 -11.00
N ASN A 157 26.00 -19.62 -10.42
CA ASN A 157 27.29 -19.38 -11.09
C ASN A 157 27.58 -18.01 -11.73
N LEU A 158 26.93 -16.90 -11.37
CA LEU A 158 27.55 -15.58 -11.65
C LEU A 158 27.89 -14.87 -10.33
N PRO A 159 29.07 -14.20 -10.23
CA PRO A 159 29.35 -13.35 -9.08
C PRO A 159 28.42 -12.15 -9.17
N SER A 160 27.28 -12.22 -8.43
CA SER A 160 26.33 -11.13 -8.42
C SER A 160 26.89 -9.99 -7.56
N THR A 161 27.24 -8.90 -8.21
CA THR A 161 27.48 -7.61 -7.55
C THR A 161 26.19 -6.98 -7.01
N ASN A 162 25.04 -7.67 -7.12
CA ASN A 162 23.75 -7.23 -6.62
C ASN A 162 23.01 -8.39 -5.93
N PRO A 163 22.98 -8.46 -4.57
CA PRO A 163 22.53 -9.63 -3.83
C PRO A 163 21.02 -9.91 -3.85
N LEU A 164 20.20 -9.12 -4.57
CA LEU A 164 18.73 -9.23 -4.57
C LEU A 164 18.12 -8.97 -5.95
N ALA A 165 18.53 -9.72 -6.97
CA ALA A 165 17.76 -9.74 -8.22
C ALA A 165 16.45 -10.51 -7.98
N ALA A 166 15.37 -9.78 -7.71
CA ALA A 166 14.02 -10.33 -7.63
C ALA A 166 13.27 -10.07 -8.93
N LYS A 167 12.36 -10.99 -9.31
CA LYS A 167 11.54 -10.90 -10.51
C LYS A 167 10.07 -11.12 -10.18
N CYS A 168 9.19 -10.34 -10.79
CA CYS A 168 7.77 -10.63 -10.78
C CYS A 168 7.47 -11.73 -11.82
N LEU A 169 7.10 -12.92 -11.37
CA LEU A 169 6.81 -14.05 -12.25
C LEU A 169 5.51 -13.86 -13.06
N LEU A 170 4.57 -13.03 -12.56
CA LEU A 170 3.34 -12.71 -13.29
C LEU A 170 3.58 -11.78 -14.46
N LEU A 171 4.40 -10.75 -14.27
CA LEU A 171 4.63 -9.70 -15.27
C LEU A 171 5.91 -9.95 -16.08
N ASP A 172 6.70 -10.93 -15.68
CA ASP A 172 7.99 -11.28 -16.28
C ASP A 172 9.00 -10.11 -16.31
N VAL A 173 9.04 -9.31 -15.24
CA VAL A 173 9.89 -8.12 -15.11
C VAL A 173 10.70 -8.11 -13.83
N PRO A 174 11.89 -7.49 -13.82
CA PRO A 174 12.69 -7.35 -12.61
C PRO A 174 11.99 -6.43 -11.60
N ILE A 175 12.09 -6.78 -10.32
CA ILE A 175 11.61 -5.97 -9.18
C ILE A 175 12.83 -5.24 -8.63
N GLN A 176 12.76 -3.90 -8.61
CA GLN A 176 13.79 -3.10 -7.96
C GLN A 176 13.73 -3.35 -6.43
N SER A 177 14.89 -3.35 -5.77
CA SER A 177 14.98 -3.61 -4.33
C SER A 177 14.08 -2.68 -3.50
N GLU A 178 13.97 -1.42 -3.92
CA GLU A 178 13.10 -0.42 -3.32
C GLU A 178 11.59 -0.69 -3.52
N ASP A 179 11.20 -1.44 -4.54
CA ASP A 179 9.80 -1.79 -4.84
C ASP A 179 9.35 -3.08 -4.12
N ALA A 180 10.27 -3.91 -3.62
CA ALA A 180 9.95 -5.21 -3.02
C ALA A 180 9.07 -5.09 -1.75
N GLY A 181 9.28 -4.05 -0.96
CA GLY A 181 8.50 -3.73 0.24
C GLY A 181 7.29 -2.82 -0.02
N LEU A 182 6.95 -2.53 -1.28
CA LEU A 182 5.86 -1.62 -1.62
C LEU A 182 4.60 -2.35 -2.08
N LEU A 183 3.45 -1.66 -1.98
CA LEU A 183 2.13 -2.18 -2.33
C LEU A 183 2.02 -2.48 -3.82
N CYS A 184 1.50 -3.67 -4.13
CA CYS A 184 1.26 -4.15 -5.49
C CYS A 184 -0.23 -4.43 -5.73
N VAL A 185 -0.76 -3.91 -6.84
CA VAL A 185 -2.13 -4.19 -7.33
C VAL A 185 -2.29 -5.64 -7.80
N HIS A 186 -1.21 -6.27 -8.24
CA HIS A 186 -1.20 -7.67 -8.72
C HIS A 186 -0.85 -8.66 -7.60
N PHE A 187 -0.96 -8.24 -6.34
CA PHE A 187 -0.61 -9.08 -5.20
C PHE A 187 -1.49 -10.32 -5.12
N GLN A 188 -0.85 -11.47 -4.94
CA GLN A 188 -1.48 -12.72 -4.54
C GLN A 188 -0.74 -13.25 -3.31
N PRO A 189 -1.45 -13.58 -2.21
CA PRO A 189 -0.80 -14.11 -1.03
C PRO A 189 -0.12 -15.44 -1.37
N SER A 190 1.13 -15.62 -0.91
CA SER A 190 1.80 -16.92 -1.00
C SER A 190 1.07 -17.90 -0.09
N SER A 191 0.88 -19.14 -0.55
CA SER A 191 0.30 -20.25 0.23
C SER A 191 1.21 -20.70 1.38
N GLU A 192 2.47 -20.30 1.37
CA GLU A 192 3.40 -20.51 2.47
C GLU A 192 3.22 -19.41 3.50
N CYS A 193 2.55 -19.72 4.62
CA CYS A 193 2.71 -18.98 5.86
C CYS A 193 4.21 -19.05 6.22
N ARG A 194 4.93 -17.98 5.96
CA ARG A 194 6.26 -17.82 6.55
C ARG A 194 6.03 -17.56 8.03
N ASP A 195 6.13 -18.61 8.83
CA ASP A 195 6.34 -18.47 10.25
C ASP A 195 7.53 -17.54 10.42
N GLY A 196 7.23 -16.34 10.97
CA GLY A 196 8.20 -15.25 11.08
C GLY A 196 9.33 -15.60 12.04
N GLY A 197 10.36 -16.24 11.49
CA GLY A 197 11.65 -16.34 12.14
C GLY A 197 12.42 -15.04 11.92
N HIS A 198 12.22 -14.07 12.77
CA HIS A 198 13.21 -13.03 13.01
C HIS A 198 13.90 -13.37 14.33
N HIS A 199 15.11 -13.91 14.21
CA HIS A 199 16.14 -13.87 15.26
C HIS A 199 16.73 -12.47 15.33
#